data_82f2e53f211e0053b9547f77d186b8cf
#
_entry.id   82f2e53f211e0053b9547f77d186b8cf
#
_cell.length_a   1.000
_cell.length_b   1.000
_cell.length_c   1.000
_cell.angle_alpha   90.00
_cell.angle_beta   90.00
_cell.angle_gamma   90.00
#
_symmetry.space_group_name_H-M   'P 1'
#
loop_
_entity.id
_entity.type
_entity.pdbx_description
1 polymer ?
#
loop_
_entity_poly.entity_id
_entity_poly.type
_entity_poly.pdbx_seq_one_letter_code
_entity_poly.pdbx_strand_id
1 'polypeptide(L)'
;MSSPRPLGEARVPALDGLRGIAILLVMIYHQTVAVGSTLLDRFVGFWTLGGWVGVDLFFVLSGFLITGILYDSKTSRGYFKNFYARRVLRIFPLYFAVVAVSLVILPHIPNWKSDSLGRINGDEIWYWTYLSNFSIAAHSAFRHGILDVSWSLAIEEQFYLSWPVLVFLLPRRTLLALCGAVVALAVTWRTALLLAGAAPIAVFVLTPGRIDALAIGAFVALVARGPEGLAALRGWAAPAAGAAAIGVVGIAALAGGFDPYVGAMQMVGYTGLALFFGGVLVLTLTASPRWGPLRVLHSAPLTTFGKYSYALYLFHLPLRAIIRDKVYGPDQFLTLMGSPLPGQVIFYVGATLVALAAAWLSWHLYEKHFLALKRYFAPARAAAASAVRATPHPHAALHELAAKPVQADVSH
;
A
#
# COMPACT_ATOMS: atom_id res chain seq x y z
N MET A 1 -29.08 20.22 1.53
CA MET A 1 -28.34 18.97 1.70
C MET A 1 -27.25 18.94 0.63
N SER A 2 -26.00 19.18 1.00
CA SER A 2 -24.86 19.13 0.07
C SER A 2 -24.58 17.68 -0.29
N SER A 3 -24.57 17.34 -1.58
CA SER A 3 -24.20 16.03 -2.07
C SER A 3 -22.81 15.65 -1.54
N PRO A 4 -22.59 14.41 -1.01
CA PRO A 4 -21.31 13.99 -0.52
C PRO A 4 -20.28 14.05 -1.67
N ARG A 5 -19.13 14.68 -1.40
CA ARG A 5 -18.01 14.73 -2.35
C ARG A 5 -17.54 13.31 -2.65
N PRO A 6 -17.26 12.97 -3.93
CA PRO A 6 -16.72 11.66 -4.27
C PRO A 6 -15.38 11.43 -3.54
N LEU A 7 -15.27 10.31 -2.83
CA LEU A 7 -14.11 9.92 -2.01
C LEU A 7 -12.79 9.80 -2.83
N GLY A 8 -12.86 9.79 -4.16
CA GLY A 8 -11.71 9.63 -5.05
C GLY A 8 -10.90 10.90 -5.35
N GLU A 9 -11.42 12.10 -5.05
CA GLU A 9 -10.74 13.38 -5.35
C GLU A 9 -10.26 14.13 -4.10
N ALA A 10 -10.82 13.86 -2.94
CA ALA A 10 -10.35 14.45 -1.69
C ALA A 10 -9.30 13.53 -1.05
N ARG A 11 -8.11 14.08 -0.80
CA ARG A 11 -7.11 13.40 0.02
C ARG A 11 -7.73 13.12 1.39
N VAL A 12 -7.80 11.85 1.80
CA VAL A 12 -8.30 11.42 3.11
C VAL A 12 -7.08 11.14 3.98
N PRO A 13 -6.70 12.04 4.91
CA PRO A 13 -5.47 11.91 5.69
C PRO A 13 -5.37 10.59 6.46
N ALA A 14 -6.50 10.04 6.93
CA ALA A 14 -6.54 8.75 7.61
C ALA A 14 -6.07 7.58 6.73
N LEU A 15 -6.35 7.61 5.41
CA LEU A 15 -5.84 6.60 4.48
C LEU A 15 -4.33 6.72 4.27
N ASP A 16 -3.80 7.96 4.26
CA ASP A 16 -2.36 8.16 4.26
C ASP A 16 -1.74 7.65 5.57
N GLY A 17 -2.41 7.85 6.71
CA GLY A 17 -1.99 7.28 8.00
C GLY A 17 -1.96 5.75 8.00
N LEU A 18 -2.99 5.08 7.45
CA LEU A 18 -2.99 3.62 7.30
C LEU A 18 -1.86 3.13 6.37
N ARG A 19 -1.56 3.84 5.28
CA ARG A 19 -0.39 3.55 4.45
C ARG A 19 0.92 3.73 5.21
N GLY A 20 0.98 4.73 6.10
CA GLY A 20 2.12 4.94 6.99
C GLY A 20 2.33 3.76 7.94
N ILE A 21 1.25 3.24 8.54
CA ILE A 21 1.32 2.02 9.35
C ILE A 21 1.80 0.83 8.50
N ALA A 22 1.21 0.64 7.31
CA ALA A 22 1.55 -0.48 6.43
C ALA A 22 3.04 -0.50 6.07
N ILE A 23 3.61 0.65 5.66
CA ILE A 23 5.04 0.70 5.31
C ILE A 23 5.94 0.51 6.54
N LEU A 24 5.58 1.05 7.70
CA LEU A 24 6.35 0.85 8.93
C LEU A 24 6.37 -0.62 9.35
N LEU A 25 5.24 -1.33 9.27
CA LEU A 25 5.18 -2.78 9.52
C LEU A 25 6.13 -3.55 8.58
N VAL A 26 6.06 -3.29 7.28
CA VAL A 26 6.94 -3.93 6.28
C VAL A 26 8.41 -3.63 6.56
N MET A 27 8.74 -2.37 6.88
CA MET A 27 10.12 -1.98 7.17
C MET A 27 10.64 -2.64 8.44
N ILE A 28 9.88 -2.65 9.54
CA ILE A 28 10.26 -3.32 10.79
C ILE A 28 10.52 -4.81 10.53
N TYR A 29 9.63 -5.49 9.81
CA TYR A 29 9.83 -6.90 9.43
C TYR A 29 11.17 -7.13 8.74
N HIS A 30 11.43 -6.39 7.66
CA HIS A 30 12.65 -6.57 6.90
C HIS A 30 13.91 -6.08 7.63
N GLN A 31 13.78 -5.11 8.53
CA GLN A 31 14.89 -4.58 9.32
C GLN A 31 15.19 -5.41 10.58
N THR A 32 14.35 -6.40 10.95
CA THR A 32 14.62 -7.33 12.02
C THR A 32 15.71 -8.31 11.58
N VAL A 33 16.96 -8.00 11.91
CA VAL A 33 18.15 -8.77 11.49
C VAL A 33 18.78 -9.59 12.61
N ALA A 34 18.43 -9.28 13.87
CA ALA A 34 18.85 -10.05 15.04
C ALA A 34 17.69 -10.19 16.03
N VAL A 35 17.43 -11.40 16.46
CA VAL A 35 16.49 -11.72 17.54
C VAL A 35 17.24 -12.47 18.62
N GLY A 36 17.28 -11.91 19.83
CA GLY A 36 17.96 -12.51 20.96
C GLY A 36 17.13 -13.61 21.63
N SER A 37 17.68 -14.17 22.70
CA SER A 37 17.11 -15.32 23.42
C SER A 37 16.34 -14.94 24.69
N THR A 38 16.43 -13.69 25.15
CA THR A 38 15.71 -13.25 26.36
C THR A 38 14.19 -13.25 26.12
N LEU A 39 13.40 -13.27 27.21
CA LEU A 39 11.93 -13.20 27.11
C LEU A 39 11.48 -11.94 26.37
N LEU A 40 12.14 -10.80 26.62
CA LEU A 40 11.86 -9.54 25.94
C LEU A 40 12.18 -9.62 24.45
N ASP A 41 13.32 -10.23 24.07
CA ASP A 41 13.69 -10.43 22.67
C ASP A 41 12.65 -11.26 21.92
N ARG A 42 12.21 -12.37 22.54
CA ARG A 42 11.18 -13.24 21.96
C ARG A 42 9.85 -12.52 21.80
N PHE A 43 9.45 -11.74 22.81
CA PHE A 43 8.22 -10.95 22.74
C PHE A 43 8.30 -9.89 21.63
N VAL A 44 9.39 -9.13 21.56
CA VAL A 44 9.58 -8.13 20.50
C VAL A 44 9.68 -8.82 19.14
N GLY A 45 10.46 -9.91 19.03
CA GLY A 45 10.60 -10.69 17.79
C GLY A 45 9.26 -11.23 17.28
N PHE A 46 8.39 -11.72 18.18
CA PHE A 46 7.06 -12.20 17.81
C PHE A 46 6.27 -11.15 17.01
N TRP A 47 6.29 -9.91 17.46
CA TRP A 47 5.54 -8.82 16.80
C TRP A 47 6.28 -8.23 15.59
N THR A 48 7.60 -8.05 15.68
CA THR A 48 8.36 -7.43 14.59
C THR A 48 8.47 -8.35 13.37
N LEU A 49 8.61 -9.65 13.59
CA LEU A 49 8.57 -10.65 12.52
C LEU A 49 7.17 -10.82 11.91
N GLY A 50 6.12 -10.33 12.57
CA GLY A 50 4.77 -10.23 12.01
C GLY A 50 4.55 -9.07 11.04
N GLY A 51 5.51 -8.17 10.88
CA GLY A 51 5.32 -6.95 10.08
C GLY A 51 5.07 -7.16 8.58
N TRP A 52 5.28 -8.36 8.04
CA TRP A 52 4.91 -8.71 6.67
C TRP A 52 3.41 -8.51 6.39
N VAL A 53 2.55 -8.56 7.41
CA VAL A 53 1.10 -8.29 7.30
C VAL A 53 0.79 -6.88 6.77
N GLY A 54 1.76 -5.96 6.82
CA GLY A 54 1.64 -4.63 6.21
C GLY A 54 1.38 -4.68 4.70
N VAL A 55 1.81 -5.75 4.01
CA VAL A 55 1.50 -5.96 2.59
C VAL A 55 0.00 -6.22 2.39
N ASP A 56 -0.65 -6.98 3.28
CA ASP A 56 -2.09 -7.22 3.21
C ASP A 56 -2.89 -5.93 3.41
N LEU A 57 -2.43 -5.06 4.31
CA LEU A 57 -3.02 -3.72 4.47
C LEU A 57 -2.85 -2.88 3.19
N PHE A 58 -1.70 -2.92 2.52
CA PHE A 58 -1.53 -2.26 1.24
C PHE A 58 -2.48 -2.81 0.18
N PHE A 59 -2.66 -4.12 0.08
CA PHE A 59 -3.58 -4.74 -0.87
C PHE A 59 -5.03 -4.32 -0.61
N VAL A 60 -5.50 -4.32 0.63
CA VAL A 60 -6.85 -3.85 0.99
C VAL A 60 -7.04 -2.38 0.61
N LEU A 61 -6.07 -1.52 0.95
CA LEU A 61 -6.11 -0.10 0.59
C LEU A 61 -6.07 0.11 -0.93
N SER A 62 -5.29 -0.68 -1.64
CA SER A 62 -5.17 -0.64 -3.10
C SER A 62 -6.48 -1.05 -3.76
N GLY A 63 -7.06 -2.19 -3.35
CA GLY A 63 -8.36 -2.65 -3.81
C GLY A 63 -9.46 -1.61 -3.61
N PHE A 64 -9.51 -0.99 -2.43
CA PHE A 64 -10.47 0.07 -2.10
C PHE A 64 -10.30 1.31 -2.98
N LEU A 65 -9.10 1.85 -3.07
CA LEU A 65 -8.84 3.10 -3.79
C LEU A 65 -9.01 2.94 -5.29
N ILE A 66 -8.51 1.84 -5.86
CA ILE A 66 -8.58 1.56 -7.29
C ILE A 66 -10.02 1.34 -7.72
N THR A 67 -10.75 0.48 -7.02
CA THR A 67 -12.16 0.22 -7.33
C THR A 67 -12.99 1.48 -7.18
N GLY A 68 -12.70 2.29 -6.17
CA GLY A 68 -13.36 3.58 -5.99
C GLY A 68 -13.17 4.51 -7.17
N ILE A 69 -11.92 4.73 -7.61
CA ILE A 69 -11.60 5.58 -8.75
C ILE A 69 -12.26 5.06 -10.04
N LEU A 70 -12.17 3.76 -10.28
CA LEU A 70 -12.74 3.12 -11.46
C LEU A 70 -14.26 3.25 -11.49
N TYR A 71 -14.94 2.93 -10.38
CA TYR A 71 -16.39 2.98 -10.31
C TYR A 71 -16.93 4.42 -10.47
N ASP A 72 -16.28 5.40 -9.83
CA ASP A 72 -16.65 6.82 -9.92
C ASP A 72 -16.42 7.41 -11.32
N SER A 73 -15.47 6.87 -12.09
CA SER A 73 -15.14 7.30 -13.45
C SER A 73 -15.72 6.43 -14.56
N LYS A 74 -16.55 5.41 -14.23
CA LYS A 74 -17.03 4.39 -15.18
C LYS A 74 -17.71 4.98 -16.42
N THR A 75 -18.43 6.06 -16.29
CA THR A 75 -19.15 6.74 -17.39
C THR A 75 -18.34 7.88 -18.03
N SER A 76 -17.11 8.10 -17.56
CA SER A 76 -16.30 9.23 -18.04
C SER A 76 -15.65 8.90 -19.39
N ARG A 77 -15.59 9.93 -20.28
CA ARG A 77 -14.84 9.82 -21.53
C ARG A 77 -13.36 9.57 -21.24
N GLY A 78 -12.78 8.57 -21.89
CA GLY A 78 -11.38 8.21 -21.70
C GLY A 78 -11.09 7.37 -20.44
N TYR A 79 -12.07 6.64 -19.92
CA TYR A 79 -11.99 5.79 -18.73
C TYR A 79 -10.67 5.00 -18.65
N PHE A 80 -10.38 4.13 -19.62
CA PHE A 80 -9.16 3.31 -19.65
C PHE A 80 -7.90 4.16 -19.80
N LYS A 81 -7.88 5.09 -20.79
CA LYS A 81 -6.73 5.95 -21.04
C LYS A 81 -6.32 6.74 -19.79
N ASN A 82 -7.28 7.38 -19.14
CA ASN A 82 -7.01 8.21 -17.97
C ASN A 82 -6.56 7.35 -16.78
N PHE A 83 -7.17 6.20 -16.58
CA PHE A 83 -6.79 5.30 -15.49
C PHE A 83 -5.34 4.80 -15.69
N TYR A 84 -5.04 4.16 -16.83
CA TYR A 84 -3.72 3.58 -17.05
C TYR A 84 -2.62 4.64 -17.12
N ALA A 85 -2.84 5.75 -17.80
CA ALA A 85 -1.85 6.84 -17.83
C ALA A 85 -1.50 7.36 -16.43
N ARG A 86 -2.52 7.56 -15.57
CA ARG A 86 -2.29 8.01 -14.19
C ARG A 86 -1.58 6.98 -13.32
N ARG A 87 -1.77 5.66 -13.58
CA ARG A 87 -1.06 4.58 -12.89
C ARG A 87 0.39 4.49 -13.38
N VAL A 88 0.60 4.44 -14.68
CA VAL A 88 1.94 4.47 -15.28
C VAL A 88 2.76 5.64 -14.72
N LEU A 89 2.24 6.87 -14.75
CA LEU A 89 2.92 8.04 -14.19
C LEU A 89 3.16 7.98 -12.66
N ARG A 90 2.46 7.13 -11.95
CA ARG A 90 2.63 6.95 -10.49
C ARG A 90 3.66 5.90 -10.14
N ILE A 91 3.75 4.82 -10.93
CA ILE A 91 4.41 3.58 -10.52
C ILE A 91 5.67 3.35 -11.38
N PHE A 92 5.55 3.37 -12.71
CA PHE A 92 6.59 2.97 -13.64
C PHE A 92 7.90 3.78 -13.52
N PRO A 93 7.88 5.12 -13.41
CA PRO A 93 9.13 5.87 -13.41
C PRO A 93 10.08 5.41 -12.29
N LEU A 94 9.61 5.34 -11.06
CA LEU A 94 10.46 4.96 -9.93
C LEU A 94 10.77 3.46 -9.93
N TYR A 95 9.79 2.62 -10.26
CA TYR A 95 10.01 1.17 -10.35
C TYR A 95 11.11 0.83 -11.34
N PHE A 96 10.98 1.29 -12.58
CA PHE A 96 11.96 0.98 -13.62
C PHE A 96 13.31 1.65 -13.39
N ALA A 97 13.36 2.80 -12.71
CA ALA A 97 14.63 3.38 -12.25
C ALA A 97 15.34 2.45 -11.25
N VAL A 98 14.60 1.91 -10.27
CA VAL A 98 15.16 0.95 -9.29
C VAL A 98 15.58 -0.34 -9.96
N VAL A 99 14.76 -0.90 -10.85
CA VAL A 99 15.10 -2.12 -11.63
C VAL A 99 16.35 -1.88 -12.47
N ALA A 100 16.42 -0.76 -13.22
CA ALA A 100 17.60 -0.42 -14.04
C ALA A 100 18.86 -0.26 -13.20
N VAL A 101 18.79 0.46 -12.07
CA VAL A 101 19.91 0.57 -11.15
C VAL A 101 20.35 -0.80 -10.65
N SER A 102 19.41 -1.63 -10.23
CA SER A 102 19.70 -2.94 -9.62
C SER A 102 20.25 -3.95 -10.61
N LEU A 103 19.72 -3.98 -11.85
CA LEU A 103 20.06 -5.01 -12.84
C LEU A 103 21.16 -4.58 -13.81
N VAL A 104 21.26 -3.26 -14.07
CA VAL A 104 22.19 -2.75 -15.10
C VAL A 104 23.40 -2.04 -14.49
N ILE A 105 23.20 -1.25 -13.41
CA ILE A 105 24.28 -0.42 -12.86
C ILE A 105 25.06 -1.16 -11.76
N LEU A 106 24.36 -1.67 -10.74
CA LEU A 106 25.01 -2.28 -9.57
C LEU A 106 25.94 -3.46 -9.89
N PRO A 107 25.65 -4.35 -10.87
CA PRO A 107 26.53 -5.45 -11.21
C PRO A 107 27.92 -5.00 -11.74
N HIS A 108 28.02 -3.76 -12.23
CA HIS A 108 29.28 -3.21 -12.77
C HIS A 108 30.08 -2.40 -11.74
N ILE A 109 29.56 -2.19 -10.54
CA ILE A 109 30.29 -1.48 -9.48
C ILE A 109 31.28 -2.44 -8.82
N PRO A 110 32.61 -2.16 -8.87
CA PRO A 110 33.61 -2.98 -8.20
C PRO A 110 33.33 -3.08 -6.69
N ASN A 111 33.51 -4.27 -6.12
CA ASN A 111 33.30 -4.55 -4.69
C ASN A 111 31.85 -4.35 -4.17
N TRP A 112 30.89 -4.17 -5.08
CA TRP A 112 29.46 -4.13 -4.72
C TRP A 112 28.89 -5.53 -4.41
N LYS A 113 29.67 -6.59 -4.56
CA LYS A 113 29.26 -7.97 -4.28
C LYS A 113 28.94 -8.11 -2.79
N SER A 114 27.67 -8.04 -2.48
CA SER A 114 27.10 -8.45 -1.21
C SER A 114 26.30 -9.72 -1.47
N ASP A 115 26.35 -10.69 -0.58
CA ASP A 115 25.51 -11.92 -0.67
C ASP A 115 24.01 -11.58 -0.66
N SER A 116 23.68 -10.38 -0.16
CA SER A 116 22.33 -9.82 -0.14
C SER A 116 21.85 -9.25 -1.48
N LEU A 117 22.77 -9.00 -2.41
CA LEU A 117 22.48 -8.53 -3.76
C LEU A 117 22.56 -9.74 -4.68
N GLY A 118 21.57 -10.61 -4.59
CA GLY A 118 21.52 -11.88 -5.28
C GLY A 118 21.90 -11.76 -6.76
N ARG A 119 22.55 -12.79 -7.26
CA ARG A 119 22.92 -12.88 -8.68
C ARG A 119 21.66 -13.16 -9.49
N ILE A 120 21.24 -12.20 -10.28
CA ILE A 120 20.22 -12.38 -11.31
C ILE A 120 20.94 -12.88 -12.55
N ASN A 121 20.80 -14.14 -12.86
CA ASN A 121 21.32 -14.73 -14.09
C ASN A 121 20.11 -15.30 -14.87
N GLY A 122 19.63 -14.56 -15.89
CA GLY A 122 18.60 -15.02 -16.81
C GLY A 122 17.14 -14.75 -16.38
N ASP A 123 16.94 -14.18 -15.18
CA ASP A 123 15.59 -13.91 -14.64
C ASP A 123 15.18 -12.43 -14.72
N GLU A 124 15.98 -11.59 -15.39
CA GLU A 124 15.78 -10.12 -15.44
C GLU A 124 14.43 -9.76 -16.04
N ILE A 125 13.98 -10.50 -17.04
CA ILE A 125 12.71 -10.27 -17.76
C ILE A 125 11.50 -10.28 -16.82
N TRP A 126 11.52 -11.11 -15.76
CA TRP A 126 10.42 -11.19 -14.82
C TRP A 126 10.23 -9.90 -14.02
N TYR A 127 11.32 -9.15 -13.76
CA TYR A 127 11.27 -7.85 -13.09
C TYR A 127 10.82 -6.74 -14.05
N TRP A 128 11.32 -6.75 -15.28
CA TRP A 128 10.90 -5.80 -16.31
C TRP A 128 9.42 -5.91 -16.69
N THR A 129 8.81 -7.07 -16.50
CA THR A 129 7.43 -7.37 -16.93
C THR A 129 6.42 -7.46 -15.80
N TYR A 130 6.80 -7.14 -14.53
CA TYR A 130 5.96 -7.33 -13.36
C TYR A 130 5.45 -8.78 -13.18
N LEU A 131 6.32 -9.74 -13.46
CA LEU A 131 6.06 -11.18 -13.30
C LEU A 131 7.02 -11.83 -12.30
N SER A 132 7.71 -11.05 -11.47
CA SER A 132 8.70 -11.54 -10.49
C SER A 132 8.11 -12.54 -9.50
N ASN A 133 6.82 -12.44 -9.16
CA ASN A 133 6.13 -13.39 -8.32
C ASN A 133 6.06 -14.81 -8.93
N PHE A 134 5.98 -14.94 -10.23
CA PHE A 134 6.04 -16.26 -10.91
C PHE A 134 7.46 -16.83 -10.91
N SER A 135 8.49 -16.00 -11.11
CA SER A 135 9.87 -16.45 -10.98
C SER A 135 10.17 -16.97 -9.57
N ILE A 136 9.78 -16.21 -8.53
CA ILE A 136 9.96 -16.63 -7.13
C ILE A 136 9.22 -17.94 -6.84
N ALA A 137 7.99 -18.09 -7.34
CA ALA A 137 7.21 -19.31 -7.17
C ALA A 137 7.87 -20.53 -7.87
N ALA A 138 8.34 -20.34 -9.10
CA ALA A 138 8.99 -21.40 -9.88
C ALA A 138 10.29 -21.91 -9.24
N HIS A 139 11.06 -21.00 -8.64
CA HIS A 139 12.31 -21.35 -7.96
C HIS A 139 12.11 -21.69 -6.47
N SER A 140 10.91 -21.53 -5.94
CA SER A 140 10.58 -21.73 -4.52
C SER A 140 11.52 -20.98 -3.57
N ALA A 141 12.03 -19.82 -3.98
CA ALA A 141 12.99 -19.03 -3.22
C ALA A 141 12.99 -17.56 -3.61
N PHE A 142 13.23 -16.67 -2.64
CA PHE A 142 13.66 -15.30 -2.87
C PHE A 142 15.15 -15.31 -3.24
N ARG A 143 15.49 -14.90 -4.45
CA ARG A 143 16.83 -15.06 -5.02
C ARG A 143 17.57 -13.77 -5.30
N HIS A 144 16.86 -12.66 -5.32
CA HIS A 144 17.37 -11.40 -5.87
C HIS A 144 17.58 -10.31 -4.81
N GLY A 145 17.32 -10.64 -3.55
CA GLY A 145 17.55 -9.75 -2.41
C GLY A 145 16.76 -8.46 -2.51
N ILE A 146 17.37 -7.41 -3.03
CA ILE A 146 16.78 -6.06 -3.04
C ILE A 146 15.53 -5.91 -3.93
N LEU A 147 15.37 -6.73 -4.97
CA LEU A 147 14.21 -6.71 -5.86
C LEU A 147 13.12 -7.69 -5.43
N ASP A 148 13.37 -8.53 -4.43
CA ASP A 148 12.40 -9.55 -4.02
C ASP A 148 11.06 -8.94 -3.58
N VAL A 149 11.04 -7.75 -3.00
CA VAL A 149 9.80 -7.03 -2.65
C VAL A 149 8.88 -6.76 -3.84
N SER A 150 9.38 -6.83 -5.06
CA SER A 150 8.59 -6.56 -6.26
C SER A 150 7.48 -7.59 -6.54
N TRP A 151 7.50 -8.75 -5.86
CA TRP A 151 6.44 -9.76 -6.00
C TRP A 151 5.05 -9.22 -5.69
N SER A 152 4.93 -8.38 -4.66
CA SER A 152 3.64 -7.79 -4.27
C SER A 152 3.20 -6.71 -5.25
N LEU A 153 4.15 -5.92 -5.78
CA LEU A 153 3.86 -4.96 -6.86
C LEU A 153 3.41 -5.66 -8.14
N ALA A 154 3.98 -6.85 -8.43
CA ALA A 154 3.53 -7.67 -9.55
C ALA A 154 2.05 -8.07 -9.40
N ILE A 155 1.61 -8.50 -8.21
CA ILE A 155 0.21 -8.81 -7.92
C ILE A 155 -0.68 -7.57 -8.11
N GLU A 156 -0.26 -6.41 -7.61
CA GLU A 156 -1.01 -5.17 -7.79
C GLU A 156 -1.15 -4.77 -9.27
N GLU A 157 -0.07 -4.84 -10.06
CA GLU A 157 -0.11 -4.49 -11.48
C GLU A 157 -0.97 -5.47 -12.29
N GLN A 158 -0.93 -6.77 -11.97
CA GLN A 158 -1.82 -7.77 -12.58
C GLN A 158 -3.30 -7.49 -12.25
N PHE A 159 -3.60 -7.06 -11.02
CA PHE A 159 -4.94 -6.59 -10.65
C PHE A 159 -5.31 -5.30 -11.41
N TYR A 160 -4.41 -4.32 -11.52
CA TYR A 160 -4.66 -3.06 -12.25
C TYR A 160 -4.87 -3.28 -13.74
N LEU A 161 -4.30 -4.34 -14.30
CA LEU A 161 -4.50 -4.68 -15.71
C LEU A 161 -5.91 -5.26 -15.97
N SER A 162 -6.39 -6.15 -15.11
CA SER A 162 -7.63 -6.90 -15.30
C SER A 162 -8.87 -6.20 -14.70
N TRP A 163 -8.73 -5.62 -13.52
CA TRP A 163 -9.86 -5.07 -12.74
C TRP A 163 -10.62 -3.92 -13.42
N PRO A 164 -9.98 -2.98 -14.14
CA PRO A 164 -10.69 -1.93 -14.86
C PRO A 164 -11.68 -2.46 -15.90
N VAL A 165 -11.34 -3.55 -16.58
CA VAL A 165 -12.23 -4.20 -17.57
C VAL A 165 -13.46 -4.76 -16.87
N LEU A 166 -13.28 -5.46 -15.75
CA LEU A 166 -14.37 -6.04 -14.98
C LEU A 166 -15.29 -4.96 -14.40
N VAL A 167 -14.73 -3.89 -13.85
CA VAL A 167 -15.53 -2.75 -13.33
C VAL A 167 -16.28 -2.07 -14.46
N PHE A 168 -15.70 -1.95 -15.65
CA PHE A 168 -16.36 -1.34 -16.81
C PHE A 168 -17.54 -2.17 -17.31
N LEU A 169 -17.38 -3.48 -17.41
CA LEU A 169 -18.38 -4.38 -18.01
C LEU A 169 -19.50 -4.75 -17.04
N LEU A 170 -19.20 -4.95 -15.76
CA LEU A 170 -20.13 -5.58 -14.81
C LEU A 170 -20.90 -4.55 -13.98
N PRO A 171 -22.17 -4.81 -13.67
CA PRO A 171 -22.95 -4.01 -12.74
C PRO A 171 -22.45 -4.23 -11.29
N ARG A 172 -22.76 -3.27 -10.40
CA ARG A 172 -22.30 -3.29 -9.01
C ARG A 172 -22.65 -4.60 -8.26
N ARG A 173 -23.85 -5.13 -8.46
CA ARG A 173 -24.27 -6.38 -7.79
C ARG A 173 -23.39 -7.55 -8.17
N THR A 174 -23.09 -7.69 -9.47
CA THR A 174 -22.19 -8.75 -9.97
C THR A 174 -20.75 -8.55 -9.48
N LEU A 175 -20.27 -7.30 -9.41
CA LEU A 175 -18.94 -7.01 -8.85
C LEU A 175 -18.83 -7.37 -7.37
N LEU A 176 -19.89 -7.13 -6.57
CA LEU A 176 -19.94 -7.56 -5.16
C LEU A 176 -19.88 -9.08 -5.03
N ALA A 177 -20.67 -9.80 -5.84
CA ALA A 177 -20.65 -11.27 -5.87
C ALA A 177 -19.28 -11.80 -6.34
N LEU A 178 -18.68 -11.14 -7.35
CA LEU A 178 -17.34 -11.49 -7.83
C LEU A 178 -16.27 -11.31 -6.75
N CYS A 179 -16.34 -10.24 -5.94
CA CYS A 179 -15.41 -10.08 -4.81
C CYS A 179 -15.51 -11.25 -3.84
N GLY A 180 -16.74 -11.70 -3.49
CA GLY A 180 -16.93 -12.87 -2.65
C GLY A 180 -16.41 -14.17 -3.28
N ALA A 181 -16.65 -14.36 -4.57
CA ALA A 181 -16.15 -15.51 -5.33
C ALA A 181 -14.62 -15.55 -5.40
N VAL A 182 -13.97 -14.38 -5.58
CA VAL A 182 -12.49 -14.26 -5.59
C VAL A 182 -11.93 -14.62 -4.21
N VAL A 183 -12.55 -14.18 -3.12
CA VAL A 183 -12.13 -14.58 -1.75
C VAL A 183 -12.23 -16.08 -1.56
N ALA A 184 -13.35 -16.69 -1.93
CA ALA A 184 -13.53 -18.13 -1.84
C ALA A 184 -12.50 -18.90 -2.70
N LEU A 185 -12.29 -18.44 -3.95
CA LEU A 185 -11.28 -19.00 -4.85
C LEU A 185 -9.88 -18.93 -4.26
N ALA A 186 -9.49 -17.80 -3.66
CA ALA A 186 -8.16 -17.64 -3.06
C ALA A 186 -7.92 -18.64 -1.92
N VAL A 187 -8.90 -18.83 -1.04
CA VAL A 187 -8.83 -19.84 0.04
C VAL A 187 -8.72 -21.25 -0.54
N THR A 188 -9.57 -21.60 -1.50
CA THR A 188 -9.57 -22.93 -2.15
C THR A 188 -8.24 -23.17 -2.88
N TRP A 189 -7.75 -22.18 -3.61
CA TRP A 189 -6.47 -22.24 -4.33
C TRP A 189 -5.29 -22.52 -3.39
N ARG A 190 -5.16 -21.75 -2.31
CA ARG A 190 -4.10 -21.95 -1.31
C ARG A 190 -4.18 -23.33 -0.67
N THR A 191 -5.38 -23.75 -0.26
CA THR A 191 -5.62 -25.06 0.34
C THR A 191 -5.24 -26.17 -0.64
N ALA A 192 -5.68 -26.08 -1.89
CA ALA A 192 -5.38 -27.09 -2.92
C ALA A 192 -3.87 -27.18 -3.20
N LEU A 193 -3.17 -26.05 -3.32
CA LEU A 193 -1.71 -26.05 -3.52
C LEU A 193 -0.95 -26.68 -2.35
N LEU A 194 -1.33 -26.36 -1.11
CA LEU A 194 -0.70 -26.94 0.07
C LEU A 194 -0.95 -28.45 0.18
N LEU A 195 -2.17 -28.89 -0.09
CA LEU A 195 -2.50 -30.32 -0.12
C LEU A 195 -1.78 -31.07 -1.26
N ALA A 196 -1.51 -30.40 -2.36
CA ALA A 196 -0.71 -30.92 -3.48
C ALA A 196 0.81 -30.90 -3.21
N GLY A 197 1.27 -30.43 -2.03
CA GLY A 197 2.68 -30.39 -1.67
C GLY A 197 3.46 -29.23 -2.30
N ALA A 198 2.79 -28.16 -2.76
CA ALA A 198 3.47 -26.99 -3.29
C ALA A 198 4.32 -26.30 -2.22
N ALA A 199 5.46 -25.74 -2.64
CA ALA A 199 6.34 -24.99 -1.73
C ALA A 199 5.58 -23.81 -1.10
N PRO A 200 5.69 -23.60 0.23
CA PRO A 200 4.95 -22.52 0.91
C PRO A 200 5.21 -21.13 0.33
N ILE A 201 6.40 -20.88 -0.19
CA ILE A 201 6.74 -19.61 -0.83
C ILE A 201 5.94 -19.39 -2.13
N ALA A 202 5.65 -20.43 -2.90
CA ALA A 202 4.80 -20.32 -4.08
C ALA A 202 3.36 -19.94 -3.70
N VAL A 203 2.82 -20.51 -2.62
CA VAL A 203 1.51 -20.15 -2.08
C VAL A 203 1.49 -18.69 -1.60
N PHE A 204 2.61 -18.21 -1.04
CA PHE A 204 2.76 -16.85 -0.52
C PHE A 204 2.78 -15.78 -1.61
N VAL A 205 3.40 -16.04 -2.77
CA VAL A 205 3.65 -15.01 -3.79
C VAL A 205 2.72 -15.07 -5.00
N LEU A 206 2.02 -16.19 -5.25
CA LEU A 206 1.16 -16.31 -6.43
C LEU A 206 -0.14 -15.51 -6.30
N THR A 207 -0.48 -14.78 -7.36
CA THR A 207 -1.61 -13.87 -7.44
C THR A 207 -2.94 -14.49 -7.06
N PRO A 208 -3.33 -15.70 -7.54
CA PRO A 208 -4.61 -16.29 -7.15
C PRO A 208 -4.76 -16.52 -5.65
N GLY A 209 -3.65 -16.74 -4.94
CA GLY A 209 -3.63 -16.95 -3.49
C GLY A 209 -3.64 -15.66 -2.65
N ARG A 210 -3.45 -14.49 -3.26
CA ARG A 210 -3.28 -13.21 -2.55
C ARG A 210 -4.28 -12.12 -2.97
N ILE A 211 -5.07 -12.38 -4.02
CA ILE A 211 -5.99 -11.40 -4.60
C ILE A 211 -7.20 -11.14 -3.70
N ASP A 212 -7.45 -11.97 -2.69
CA ASP A 212 -8.53 -11.83 -1.72
C ASP A 212 -8.45 -10.50 -0.92
N ALA A 213 -7.27 -10.05 -0.55
CA ALA A 213 -7.09 -8.78 0.14
C ALA A 213 -7.48 -7.58 -0.75
N LEU A 214 -7.11 -7.61 -2.04
CA LEU A 214 -7.55 -6.63 -3.03
C LEU A 214 -9.07 -6.68 -3.23
N ALA A 215 -9.65 -7.91 -3.31
CA ALA A 215 -11.08 -8.11 -3.46
C ALA A 215 -11.90 -7.60 -2.27
N ILE A 216 -11.42 -7.80 -1.02
CA ILE A 216 -12.04 -7.25 0.18
C ILE A 216 -12.01 -5.72 0.17
N GLY A 217 -10.89 -5.11 -0.21
CA GLY A 217 -10.81 -3.67 -0.41
C GLY A 217 -11.79 -3.17 -1.48
N ALA A 218 -11.87 -3.87 -2.60
CA ALA A 218 -12.82 -3.59 -3.68
C ALA A 218 -14.28 -3.71 -3.22
N PHE A 219 -14.60 -4.75 -2.45
CA PHE A 219 -15.91 -4.94 -1.84
C PHE A 219 -16.33 -3.73 -0.99
N VAL A 220 -15.46 -3.29 -0.09
CA VAL A 220 -15.70 -2.10 0.75
C VAL A 220 -15.94 -0.85 -0.11
N ALA A 221 -15.17 -0.67 -1.19
CA ALA A 221 -15.35 0.45 -2.12
C ALA A 221 -16.71 0.43 -2.84
N LEU A 222 -17.17 -0.76 -3.23
CA LEU A 222 -18.46 -0.94 -3.90
C LEU A 222 -19.64 -0.78 -2.93
N VAL A 223 -19.51 -1.26 -1.68
CA VAL A 223 -20.52 -1.01 -0.64
C VAL A 223 -20.62 0.49 -0.33
N ALA A 224 -19.50 1.19 -0.20
CA ALA A 224 -19.45 2.63 0.03
C ALA A 224 -20.23 3.45 -1.02
N ARG A 225 -20.44 2.89 -2.22
CA ARG A 225 -21.17 3.49 -3.35
C ARG A 225 -22.59 2.92 -3.52
N GLY A 226 -23.05 2.15 -2.56
CA GLY A 226 -24.41 1.66 -2.47
C GLY A 226 -25.35 2.67 -1.81
N PRO A 227 -26.66 2.35 -1.76
CA PRO A 227 -27.69 3.26 -1.22
C PRO A 227 -27.44 3.60 0.26
N GLU A 228 -26.99 2.65 1.07
CA GLU A 228 -26.72 2.84 2.50
C GLU A 228 -25.27 3.29 2.78
N GLY A 229 -24.40 3.23 1.76
CA GLY A 229 -22.97 3.53 1.91
C GLY A 229 -22.30 2.59 2.92
N LEU A 230 -21.26 3.09 3.60
CA LEU A 230 -20.54 2.32 4.62
C LEU A 230 -21.36 2.07 5.90
N ALA A 231 -22.51 2.72 6.08
CA ALA A 231 -23.40 2.44 7.20
C ALA A 231 -23.85 0.97 7.24
N ALA A 232 -24.01 0.35 6.06
CA ALA A 232 -24.33 -1.07 5.91
C ALA A 232 -23.30 -2.02 6.57
N LEU A 233 -22.05 -1.60 6.67
CA LEU A 233 -20.96 -2.42 7.24
C LEU A 233 -20.59 -2.02 8.67
N ARG A 234 -21.04 -0.86 9.14
CA ARG A 234 -20.57 -0.29 10.41
C ARG A 234 -20.80 -1.22 11.61
N GLY A 235 -21.95 -1.88 11.67
CA GLY A 235 -22.28 -2.80 12.78
C GLY A 235 -21.43 -4.08 12.78
N TRP A 236 -20.98 -4.52 11.61
CA TRP A 236 -20.22 -5.76 11.43
C TRP A 236 -18.70 -5.56 11.44
N ALA A 237 -18.23 -4.33 11.18
CA ALA A 237 -16.81 -4.06 10.99
C ALA A 237 -15.96 -4.37 12.25
N ALA A 238 -16.41 -3.96 13.44
CA ALA A 238 -15.68 -4.23 14.68
C ALA A 238 -15.70 -5.71 15.08
N PRO A 239 -16.87 -6.41 15.14
CA PRO A 239 -16.88 -7.83 15.49
C PRO A 239 -16.15 -8.70 14.47
N ALA A 240 -16.28 -8.42 13.16
CA ALA A 240 -15.55 -9.17 12.13
C ALA A 240 -14.04 -8.95 12.23
N ALA A 241 -13.58 -7.71 12.41
CA ALA A 241 -12.16 -7.43 12.61
C ALA A 241 -11.62 -8.07 13.90
N GLY A 242 -12.39 -8.01 14.99
CA GLY A 242 -12.01 -8.64 16.26
C GLY A 242 -11.89 -10.16 16.16
N ALA A 243 -12.88 -10.84 15.55
CA ALA A 243 -12.83 -12.28 15.33
C ALA A 243 -11.67 -12.69 14.42
N ALA A 244 -11.44 -11.94 13.35
CA ALA A 244 -10.33 -12.17 12.43
C ALA A 244 -8.97 -11.98 13.14
N ALA A 245 -8.82 -10.93 13.95
CA ALA A 245 -7.60 -10.69 14.73
C ALA A 245 -7.32 -11.82 15.72
N ILE A 246 -8.35 -12.25 16.47
CA ILE A 246 -8.25 -13.39 17.42
C ILE A 246 -7.81 -14.65 16.68
N GLY A 247 -8.43 -14.96 15.53
CA GLY A 247 -8.07 -16.14 14.73
C GLY A 247 -6.64 -16.09 14.23
N VAL A 248 -6.19 -14.96 13.66
CA VAL A 248 -4.83 -14.79 13.15
C VAL A 248 -3.78 -14.83 14.27
N VAL A 249 -4.02 -14.12 15.38
CA VAL A 249 -3.13 -14.16 16.54
C VAL A 249 -3.10 -15.55 17.16
N GLY A 250 -4.25 -16.26 17.21
CA GLY A 250 -4.31 -17.63 17.67
C GLY A 250 -3.45 -18.58 16.83
N ILE A 251 -3.54 -18.48 15.49
CA ILE A 251 -2.67 -19.24 14.58
C ILE A 251 -1.19 -18.91 14.85
N ALA A 252 -0.84 -17.63 14.95
CA ALA A 252 0.53 -17.21 15.22
C ALA A 252 1.05 -17.70 16.57
N ALA A 253 0.22 -17.66 17.62
CA ALA A 253 0.57 -18.15 18.95
C ALA A 253 0.83 -19.67 18.95
N LEU A 254 -0.03 -20.46 18.27
CA LEU A 254 0.13 -21.91 18.14
C LEU A 254 1.36 -22.28 17.29
N ALA A 255 1.72 -21.45 16.32
CA ALA A 255 2.90 -21.63 15.47
C ALA A 255 4.21 -21.13 16.10
N GLY A 256 4.14 -20.46 17.26
CA GLY A 256 5.30 -19.84 17.91
C GLY A 256 5.77 -18.51 17.29
N GLY A 257 4.99 -17.93 16.35
CA GLY A 257 5.30 -16.66 15.70
C GLY A 257 4.40 -16.35 14.50
N PHE A 258 4.48 -15.13 14.02
CA PHE A 258 3.81 -14.69 12.77
C PHE A 258 4.60 -15.17 11.54
N ASP A 259 4.72 -16.47 11.36
CA ASP A 259 5.38 -17.03 10.18
C ASP A 259 4.39 -17.10 8.99
N PRO A 260 4.66 -16.41 7.87
CA PRO A 260 3.80 -16.44 6.68
C PRO A 260 3.74 -17.83 6.01
N TYR A 261 4.64 -18.73 6.31
CA TYR A 261 4.74 -20.03 5.66
C TYR A 261 4.03 -21.16 6.41
N VAL A 262 3.49 -20.90 7.58
CA VAL A 262 2.68 -21.88 8.31
C VAL A 262 1.40 -22.19 7.54
N GLY A 263 1.07 -23.48 7.36
CA GLY A 263 -0.06 -23.92 6.53
C GLY A 263 -1.39 -23.30 6.94
N ALA A 264 -1.74 -23.24 8.24
CA ALA A 264 -2.94 -22.60 8.73
C ALA A 264 -2.98 -21.09 8.43
N MET A 265 -1.82 -20.40 8.52
CA MET A 265 -1.69 -19.00 8.16
C MET A 265 -1.95 -18.81 6.66
N GLN A 266 -1.44 -19.70 5.82
CA GLN A 266 -1.63 -19.64 4.37
C GLN A 266 -3.06 -20.00 3.97
N MET A 267 -3.66 -21.04 4.56
CA MET A 267 -5.03 -21.47 4.21
C MET A 267 -6.06 -20.38 4.54
N VAL A 268 -6.09 -19.93 5.78
CA VAL A 268 -7.13 -19.02 6.28
C VAL A 268 -6.62 -17.72 6.89
N GLY A 269 -5.38 -17.69 7.39
CA GLY A 269 -4.81 -16.53 8.07
C GLY A 269 -4.72 -15.31 7.16
N TYR A 270 -4.33 -15.44 5.88
CA TYR A 270 -4.28 -14.32 4.94
C TYR A 270 -5.64 -13.69 4.69
N THR A 271 -6.69 -14.51 4.51
CA THR A 271 -8.07 -13.98 4.41
C THR A 271 -8.52 -13.36 5.74
N GLY A 272 -8.13 -13.93 6.87
CA GLY A 272 -8.33 -13.34 8.19
C GLY A 272 -7.69 -11.95 8.30
N LEU A 273 -6.42 -11.78 7.87
CA LEU A 273 -5.75 -10.48 7.81
C LEU A 273 -6.48 -9.50 6.90
N ALA A 274 -6.91 -9.94 5.72
CA ALA A 274 -7.65 -9.11 4.79
C ALA A 274 -9.00 -8.65 5.37
N LEU A 275 -9.72 -9.52 6.08
CA LEU A 275 -10.96 -9.17 6.79
C LEU A 275 -10.69 -8.22 7.96
N PHE A 276 -9.64 -8.46 8.73
CA PHE A 276 -9.20 -7.54 9.79
C PHE A 276 -8.95 -6.14 9.24
N PHE A 277 -8.11 -6.01 8.21
CA PHE A 277 -7.78 -4.71 7.62
C PHE A 277 -8.97 -4.09 6.88
N GLY A 278 -9.85 -4.88 6.26
CA GLY A 278 -11.11 -4.41 5.71
C GLY A 278 -12.02 -3.79 6.77
N GLY A 279 -12.15 -4.45 7.93
CA GLY A 279 -12.87 -3.92 9.09
C GLY A 279 -12.24 -2.64 9.65
N VAL A 280 -10.90 -2.61 9.82
CA VAL A 280 -10.16 -1.40 10.23
C VAL A 280 -10.40 -0.26 9.25
N LEU A 281 -10.40 -0.52 7.94
CA LEU A 281 -10.70 0.48 6.92
C LEU A 281 -12.11 1.04 7.07
N VAL A 282 -13.14 0.18 7.24
CA VAL A 282 -14.54 0.62 7.46
C VAL A 282 -14.63 1.45 8.75
N LEU A 283 -14.07 0.98 9.86
CA LEU A 283 -14.07 1.71 11.13
C LEU A 283 -13.39 3.08 10.99
N THR A 284 -12.26 3.15 10.30
CA THR A 284 -11.55 4.42 10.05
C THR A 284 -12.40 5.40 9.24
N LEU A 285 -13.08 4.93 8.20
CA LEU A 285 -13.88 5.79 7.31
C LEU A 285 -15.23 6.19 7.91
N THR A 286 -15.75 5.43 8.89
CA THR A 286 -17.03 5.71 9.57
C THR A 286 -16.87 6.28 10.97
N ALA A 287 -15.63 6.46 11.43
CA ALA A 287 -15.32 6.96 12.75
C ALA A 287 -15.78 8.41 12.96
N SER A 288 -16.20 8.71 14.18
CA SER A 288 -16.40 10.10 14.61
C SER A 288 -15.07 10.87 14.59
N PRO A 289 -15.05 12.16 14.21
CA PRO A 289 -13.84 13.00 14.29
C PRO A 289 -13.20 13.05 15.67
N ARG A 290 -13.95 12.72 16.74
CA ARG A 290 -13.47 12.66 18.13
C ARG A 290 -12.81 11.32 18.50
N TRP A 291 -12.86 10.31 17.62
CA TRP A 291 -12.27 9.00 17.89
C TRP A 291 -10.74 9.09 17.99
N GLY A 292 -10.19 8.67 19.15
CA GLY A 292 -8.77 8.80 19.45
C GLY A 292 -7.81 8.24 18.39
N PRO A 293 -8.03 7.01 17.86
CA PRO A 293 -7.19 6.45 16.82
C PRO A 293 -7.12 7.28 15.54
N LEU A 294 -8.19 8.04 15.18
CA LEU A 294 -8.13 8.96 14.04
C LEU A 294 -7.10 10.06 14.21
N ARG A 295 -6.89 10.57 15.44
CA ARG A 295 -5.85 11.57 15.70
C ARG A 295 -4.46 11.00 15.42
N VAL A 296 -4.23 9.74 15.77
CA VAL A 296 -2.97 9.03 15.49
C VAL A 296 -2.79 8.88 13.99
N LEU A 297 -3.81 8.42 13.25
CA LEU A 297 -3.78 8.27 11.80
C LEU A 297 -3.58 9.59 11.05
N HIS A 298 -4.05 10.70 11.63
CA HIS A 298 -3.87 12.05 11.08
C HIS A 298 -2.53 12.69 11.49
N SER A 299 -1.73 12.04 12.33
CA SER A 299 -0.46 12.59 12.79
C SER A 299 0.50 12.85 11.61
N ALA A 300 1.28 13.92 11.72
CA ALA A 300 2.24 14.29 10.70
C ALA A 300 3.26 13.17 10.39
N PRO A 301 3.82 12.44 11.38
CA PRO A 301 4.70 11.31 11.09
C PRO A 301 4.02 10.25 10.21
N LEU A 302 2.85 9.71 10.63
CA LEU A 302 2.20 8.64 9.88
C LEU A 302 1.78 9.07 8.46
N THR A 303 1.22 10.26 8.32
CA THR A 303 0.85 10.78 6.99
C THR A 303 2.06 11.07 6.10
N THR A 304 3.23 11.38 6.70
CA THR A 304 4.50 11.51 5.97
C THR A 304 4.99 10.17 5.47
N PHE A 305 5.02 9.14 6.32
CA PHE A 305 5.34 7.77 5.89
C PHE A 305 4.36 7.29 4.81
N GLY A 306 3.07 7.56 4.96
CA GLY A 306 2.06 7.23 3.96
C GLY A 306 2.25 7.96 2.62
N LYS A 307 2.65 9.22 2.65
CA LYS A 307 2.95 10.01 1.44
C LYS A 307 4.10 9.40 0.65
N TYR A 308 5.17 9.00 1.32
CA TYR A 308 6.37 8.45 0.73
C TYR A 308 6.39 6.91 0.68
N SER A 309 5.30 6.24 1.05
CA SER A 309 5.24 4.78 1.23
C SER A 309 5.71 4.00 0.00
N TYR A 310 5.47 4.49 -1.22
CA TYR A 310 5.89 3.81 -2.44
C TYR A 310 7.41 3.84 -2.62
N ALA A 311 8.05 4.98 -2.47
CA ALA A 311 9.50 5.09 -2.53
C ALA A 311 10.17 4.33 -1.37
N LEU A 312 9.63 4.44 -0.16
CA LEU A 312 10.08 3.67 1.00
C LEU A 312 10.03 2.16 0.74
N TYR A 313 8.95 1.68 0.12
CA TYR A 313 8.79 0.26 -0.23
C TYR A 313 9.87 -0.23 -1.21
N LEU A 314 10.26 0.60 -2.17
CA LEU A 314 11.32 0.25 -3.13
C LEU A 314 12.73 0.38 -2.55
N PHE A 315 12.96 1.34 -1.64
CA PHE A 315 14.31 1.69 -1.17
C PHE A 315 14.73 0.95 0.10
N HIS A 316 13.79 0.48 0.94
CA HIS A 316 14.15 -0.04 2.26
C HIS A 316 15.05 -1.26 2.21
N LEU A 317 14.84 -2.20 1.28
CA LEU A 317 15.70 -3.39 1.18
C LEU A 317 17.12 -3.07 0.69
N PRO A 318 17.33 -2.34 -0.43
CA PRO A 318 18.68 -1.98 -0.85
C PRO A 318 19.43 -1.15 0.21
N LEU A 319 18.76 -0.17 0.82
CA LEU A 319 19.41 0.65 1.85
C LEU A 319 19.69 -0.14 3.14
N ARG A 320 18.75 -0.99 3.56
CA ARG A 320 18.99 -1.93 4.67
C ARG A 320 20.20 -2.80 4.42
N ALA A 321 20.33 -3.37 3.22
CA ALA A 321 21.45 -4.23 2.88
C ALA A 321 22.80 -3.48 2.99
N ILE A 322 22.85 -2.26 2.45
CA ILE A 322 24.05 -1.41 2.53
C ILE A 322 24.38 -1.11 4.01
N ILE A 323 23.40 -0.69 4.80
CA ILE A 323 23.64 -0.30 6.20
C ILE A 323 24.10 -1.53 6.99
N ARG A 324 23.42 -2.68 6.83
CA ARG A 324 23.79 -3.93 7.53
C ARG A 324 25.18 -4.42 7.19
N ASP A 325 25.55 -4.38 5.90
CA ASP A 325 26.76 -5.04 5.42
C ASP A 325 28.00 -4.10 5.46
N LYS A 326 27.79 -2.76 5.52
CA LYS A 326 28.89 -1.79 5.38
C LYS A 326 28.99 -0.77 6.52
N VAL A 327 27.95 -0.56 7.31
CA VAL A 327 27.90 0.51 8.31
C VAL A 327 27.71 -0.01 9.72
N TYR A 328 26.66 -0.80 9.96
CA TYR A 328 26.29 -1.27 11.28
C TYR A 328 25.51 -2.59 11.18
N GLY A 329 26.22 -3.69 11.27
CA GLY A 329 25.67 -5.06 11.17
C GLY A 329 25.41 -5.70 12.54
N PRO A 330 24.76 -6.89 12.54
CA PRO A 330 24.45 -7.63 13.77
C PRO A 330 25.64 -7.89 14.68
N ASP A 331 26.83 -8.12 14.09
CA ASP A 331 28.08 -8.37 14.84
C ASP A 331 28.58 -7.14 15.62
N GLN A 332 28.09 -5.96 15.26
CA GLN A 332 28.43 -4.69 15.90
C GLN A 332 27.33 -4.20 16.85
N PHE A 333 26.23 -4.96 16.98
CA PHE A 333 25.10 -4.51 17.78
C PHE A 333 25.46 -4.36 19.24
N LEU A 334 25.08 -3.20 19.79
CA LEU A 334 25.13 -3.00 21.23
C LEU A 334 24.22 -4.02 21.91
N THR A 335 24.82 -4.79 22.83
CA THR A 335 24.10 -5.77 23.64
C THR A 335 23.97 -5.31 25.08
N LEU A 336 22.82 -5.58 25.69
CA LEU A 336 22.59 -5.33 27.11
C LEU A 336 22.00 -6.58 27.76
N MET A 337 22.65 -7.09 28.79
CA MET A 337 22.25 -8.32 29.49
C MET A 337 22.02 -9.51 28.54
N GLY A 338 22.85 -9.64 27.50
CA GLY A 338 22.73 -10.69 26.49
C GLY A 338 21.68 -10.46 25.42
N SER A 339 20.95 -9.33 25.45
CA SER A 339 19.96 -8.95 24.45
C SER A 339 20.56 -8.03 23.38
N PRO A 340 20.39 -8.30 22.07
CA PRO A 340 20.81 -7.43 20.98
C PRO A 340 19.80 -6.28 20.73
N LEU A 341 18.69 -6.20 21.45
CA LEU A 341 17.63 -5.21 21.23
C LEU A 341 18.12 -3.76 21.16
N PRO A 342 19.04 -3.29 22.03
CA PRO A 342 19.53 -1.91 21.92
C PRO A 342 20.18 -1.63 20.56
N GLY A 343 21.03 -2.53 20.08
CA GLY A 343 21.64 -2.44 18.75
C GLY A 343 20.60 -2.54 17.63
N GLN A 344 19.64 -3.46 17.77
CA GLN A 344 18.54 -3.61 16.81
C GLN A 344 17.66 -2.34 16.74
N VAL A 345 17.40 -1.67 17.84
CA VAL A 345 16.64 -0.39 17.87
C VAL A 345 17.43 0.71 17.15
N ILE A 346 18.74 0.82 17.40
CA ILE A 346 19.62 1.76 16.70
C ILE A 346 19.55 1.49 15.19
N PHE A 347 19.59 0.23 14.78
CA PHE A 347 19.48 -0.19 13.38
C PHE A 347 18.11 0.19 12.79
N TYR A 348 16.99 -0.06 13.48
CA TYR A 348 15.65 0.32 13.03
C TYR A 348 15.57 1.83 12.78
N VAL A 349 16.00 2.64 13.74
CA VAL A 349 15.93 4.10 13.63
C VAL A 349 16.83 4.59 12.50
N GLY A 350 18.09 4.16 12.48
CA GLY A 350 19.06 4.58 11.47
C GLY A 350 18.63 4.21 10.05
N ALA A 351 18.27 2.93 9.82
CA ALA A 351 17.84 2.46 8.52
C ALA A 351 16.54 3.12 8.04
N THR A 352 15.61 3.37 8.97
CA THR A 352 14.35 4.07 8.67
C THR A 352 14.58 5.53 8.30
N LEU A 353 15.45 6.25 9.02
CA LEU A 353 15.77 7.64 8.71
C LEU A 353 16.48 7.77 7.37
N VAL A 354 17.43 6.89 7.06
CA VAL A 354 18.12 6.88 5.76
C VAL A 354 17.12 6.59 4.62
N ALA A 355 16.24 5.60 4.80
CA ALA A 355 15.21 5.28 3.81
C ALA A 355 14.22 6.45 3.60
N LEU A 356 13.82 7.13 4.68
CA LEU A 356 12.93 8.28 4.62
C LEU A 356 13.60 9.47 3.93
N ALA A 357 14.88 9.74 4.21
CA ALA A 357 15.65 10.78 3.53
C ALA A 357 15.78 10.50 2.02
N ALA A 358 16.07 9.25 1.65
CA ALA A 358 16.13 8.83 0.25
C ALA A 358 14.77 8.97 -0.46
N ALA A 359 13.68 8.57 0.19
CA ALA A 359 12.33 8.71 -0.34
C ALA A 359 11.90 10.18 -0.47
N TRP A 360 12.26 11.02 0.49
CA TRP A 360 12.04 12.47 0.42
C TRP A 360 12.81 13.08 -0.76
N LEU A 361 14.07 12.72 -0.93
CA LEU A 361 14.92 13.19 -2.03
C LEU A 361 14.36 12.74 -3.40
N SER A 362 14.01 11.45 -3.52
CA SER A 362 13.37 10.89 -4.71
C SER A 362 12.09 11.64 -5.09
N TRP A 363 11.24 11.94 -4.11
CA TRP A 363 10.03 12.72 -4.35
C TRP A 363 10.31 14.09 -4.93
N HIS A 364 11.28 14.81 -4.36
CA HIS A 364 11.55 16.20 -4.75
C HIS A 364 12.33 16.32 -6.07
N LEU A 365 13.23 15.39 -6.34
CA LEU A 365 14.05 15.41 -7.54
C LEU A 365 13.47 14.68 -8.73
N TYR A 366 12.60 13.68 -8.49
CA TYR A 366 12.17 12.76 -9.54
C TYR A 366 10.64 12.60 -9.60
N GLU A 367 10.01 12.01 -8.61
CA GLU A 367 8.61 11.54 -8.70
C GLU A 367 7.60 12.66 -8.96
N LYS A 368 7.72 13.81 -8.27
CA LYS A 368 6.75 14.92 -8.40
C LYS A 368 6.61 15.44 -9.83
N HIS A 369 7.67 15.33 -10.64
CA HIS A 369 7.66 15.81 -12.03
C HIS A 369 6.77 14.91 -12.91
N PHE A 370 6.88 13.60 -12.78
CA PHE A 370 5.98 12.67 -13.47
C PHE A 370 4.54 12.79 -12.95
N LEU A 371 4.37 12.97 -11.66
CA LEU A 371 3.03 13.13 -11.06
C LEU A 371 2.33 14.41 -11.51
N ALA A 372 3.08 15.47 -11.82
CA ALA A 372 2.52 16.70 -12.37
C ALA A 372 1.86 16.48 -13.75
N LEU A 373 2.31 15.49 -14.54
CA LEU A 373 1.73 15.15 -15.83
C LEU A 373 0.33 14.54 -15.71
N LYS A 374 -0.09 14.08 -14.52
CA LYS A 374 -1.45 13.56 -14.28
C LYS A 374 -2.56 14.57 -14.58
N ARG A 375 -2.26 15.87 -14.57
CA ARG A 375 -3.21 16.93 -14.93
C ARG A 375 -3.78 16.78 -16.33
N TYR A 376 -3.02 16.20 -17.26
CA TYR A 376 -3.45 15.96 -18.64
C TYR A 376 -4.40 14.76 -18.80
N PHE A 377 -4.56 13.97 -17.76
CA PHE A 377 -5.37 12.75 -17.71
C PHE A 377 -6.46 12.83 -16.62
N ALA A 378 -6.90 14.05 -16.29
CA ALA A 378 -8.01 14.25 -15.36
C ALA A 378 -9.34 13.88 -16.02
N PRO A 379 -10.29 13.23 -15.30
CA PRO A 379 -11.64 13.04 -15.80
C PRO A 379 -12.30 14.41 -16.15
N ALA A 380 -13.05 14.47 -17.23
CA ALA A 380 -13.68 15.72 -17.73
C ALA A 380 -14.53 16.45 -16.67
N ARG A 381 -15.13 15.72 -15.71
CA ARG A 381 -15.89 16.28 -14.59
C ARG A 381 -15.03 17.07 -13.60
N ALA A 382 -13.78 16.63 -13.37
CA ALA A 382 -12.84 17.34 -12.48
C ALA A 382 -12.33 18.63 -13.13
N ALA A 383 -12.12 18.62 -14.45
CA ALA A 383 -11.74 19.81 -15.21
C ALA A 383 -12.84 20.88 -15.20
N ALA A 384 -14.11 20.49 -15.32
CA ALA A 384 -15.25 21.42 -15.23
C ALA A 384 -15.40 22.04 -13.83
N ALA A 385 -15.21 21.26 -12.77
CA ALA A 385 -15.24 21.75 -11.38
C ALA A 385 -14.09 22.73 -11.05
N SER A 386 -12.90 22.51 -11.63
CA SER A 386 -11.76 23.43 -11.52
C SER A 386 -11.98 24.72 -12.34
N ALA A 387 -12.57 24.61 -13.52
CA ALA A 387 -12.88 25.78 -14.37
C ALA A 387 -13.93 26.69 -13.70
N VAL A 388 -14.96 26.11 -13.07
CA VAL A 388 -15.97 26.86 -12.31
C VAL A 388 -15.39 27.57 -11.08
N ARG A 389 -14.32 27.04 -10.47
CA ARG A 389 -13.60 27.70 -9.36
C ARG A 389 -12.65 28.79 -9.83
N ALA A 390 -12.22 28.76 -11.09
CA ALA A 390 -11.32 29.75 -11.66
C ALA A 390 -12.06 30.98 -12.23
N THR A 391 -13.39 30.94 -12.37
CA THR A 391 -14.19 32.10 -12.71
C THR A 391 -14.44 32.94 -11.45
N PRO A 392 -14.06 34.22 -11.41
CA PRO A 392 -14.39 35.11 -10.30
C PRO A 392 -15.89 35.14 -10.10
N HIS A 393 -16.33 35.05 -8.85
CA HIS A 393 -17.75 35.16 -8.50
C HIS A 393 -18.33 36.48 -9.05
N PRO A 394 -19.44 36.48 -9.80
CA PRO A 394 -20.05 37.73 -10.33
C PRO A 394 -20.46 38.71 -9.25
N HIS A 395 -20.59 38.30 -7.99
CA HIS A 395 -20.89 39.19 -6.87
C HIS A 395 -19.71 40.07 -6.41
N ALA A 396 -18.46 39.80 -6.78
CA ALA A 396 -17.35 40.70 -6.47
C ALA A 396 -17.38 41.98 -7.34
N ALA A 397 -17.88 41.87 -8.55
CA ALA A 397 -18.00 43.02 -9.47
C ALA A 397 -19.15 44.01 -9.08
N LEU A 398 -20.15 43.55 -8.33
CA LEU A 398 -21.25 44.41 -7.86
C LEU A 398 -20.89 45.22 -6.61
N HIS A 399 -19.93 44.76 -5.81
CA HIS A 399 -19.44 45.52 -4.64
C HIS A 399 -18.46 46.64 -5.03
N GLU A 400 -17.76 46.55 -6.14
CA GLU A 400 -16.86 47.61 -6.62
C GLU A 400 -17.66 48.76 -7.32
N LEU A 401 -18.84 48.48 -7.90
CA LEU A 401 -19.70 49.49 -8.49
C LEU A 401 -20.53 50.27 -7.45
N ALA A 402 -20.73 49.72 -6.25
CA ALA A 402 -21.47 50.38 -5.17
C ALA A 402 -20.60 51.29 -4.29
N ALA A 403 -19.29 51.33 -4.46
CA ALA A 403 -18.34 52.05 -3.62
C ALA A 403 -17.82 53.38 -4.26
N LYS A 404 -18.40 53.85 -5.37
CA LYS A 404 -18.05 55.19 -5.90
C LYS A 404 -18.96 56.23 -5.24
N PRO A 405 -18.42 57.20 -4.47
CA PRO A 405 -19.20 58.30 -3.93
C PRO A 405 -19.68 59.21 -5.09
N VAL A 406 -20.98 59.46 -5.10
CA VAL A 406 -21.60 60.50 -5.97
C VAL A 406 -21.05 61.83 -5.50
N GLN A 407 -20.18 62.45 -6.28
CA GLN A 407 -19.84 63.88 -6.13
C GLN A 407 -21.05 64.68 -6.57
N ALA A 408 -21.74 65.27 -5.59
CA ALA A 408 -22.77 66.30 -5.85
C ALA A 408 -22.04 67.59 -6.24
N ASP A 409 -22.26 67.98 -7.48
CA ASP A 409 -21.87 69.30 -8.00
C ASP A 409 -22.87 70.27 -7.46
N VAL A 410 -22.45 71.15 -6.55
CA VAL A 410 -23.25 72.33 -6.12
C VAL A 410 -22.55 73.58 -6.64
N SER A 411 -23.03 74.04 -7.78
CA SER A 411 -22.81 75.43 -8.24
C SER A 411 -24.06 76.25 -7.97
N HIS A 412 -23.88 77.23 -7.15
CA HIS A 412 -24.62 78.39 -6.66
C HIS A 412 -25.29 78.29 -5.35
#